data_4f984b795a30ad83b9ffad3da93f4008
#
_entry.id   4f984b795a30ad83b9ffad3da93f4008
#
_cell.length_a   1.000
_cell.length_b   1.000
_cell.length_c   1.000
_cell.angle_alpha   90.00
_cell.angle_beta   90.00
_cell.angle_gamma   90.00
#
_symmetry.space_group_name_H-M   'P 1'
#
loop_
_entity.id
_entity.type
_entity.pdbx_description
1 polymer ?
#
loop_
_entity_poly.entity_id
_entity_poly.type
_entity_poly.pdbx_seq_one_letter_code
_entity_poly.pdbx_strand_id
1 'polypeptide(L)'
;MFKFSELNNDQINYINIGLMLVSCVLAFILPFELFLFSYAVLGPLHYLTEIGWLHKKNYFTKGKYDFVALSFLCVLVFYFSFVQPAKSNTQVPNIIAFGLLIAAVFVFVKDNLYRAVLCVLAFIGLALSTTGNTYFVWIGVFLPTIIHVFVFTWAFMLYGVLKNKSLSGYLSVVALIVIAFSFFVIKAPALQYQVSAYVSKSYELFGLLNKYLIDFFGLTAPINNDTVFNTNPGFIVMRFIAFAYTYHYLNWFSKTSVIKWHLVPKKTLFITLALWVFSVVLYIIDYGIGLKALYFLSFLHVFLEFPLNITSFQGIVKSVFSFKK
;
A
#
# COMPACT_ATOMS: atom_id res chain seq x y z
N MET A 1 -31.72 -9.38 -5.70
CA MET A 1 -30.54 -8.58 -6.02
C MET A 1 -29.93 -8.14 -4.70
N PHE A 2 -28.74 -8.63 -4.34
CA PHE A 2 -28.08 -8.33 -3.06
C PHE A 2 -27.69 -6.85 -3.04
N LYS A 3 -28.24 -6.05 -2.12
CA LYS A 3 -27.86 -4.65 -1.96
C LYS A 3 -26.65 -4.56 -1.02
N PHE A 4 -25.45 -4.45 -1.56
CA PHE A 4 -24.22 -4.24 -0.80
C PHE A 4 -24.26 -3.05 0.20
N SER A 5 -25.22 -2.13 0.01
CA SER A 5 -25.45 -0.99 0.91
C SER A 5 -26.10 -1.34 2.25
N GLU A 6 -26.60 -2.57 2.41
CA GLU A 6 -27.34 -3.05 3.59
C GLU A 6 -26.52 -4.01 4.47
N LEU A 7 -25.24 -4.28 4.13
CA LEU A 7 -24.39 -5.15 4.90
C LEU A 7 -24.02 -4.51 6.26
N ASN A 8 -24.19 -5.28 7.32
CA ASN A 8 -23.71 -4.88 8.65
C ASN A 8 -22.20 -5.11 8.80
N ASN A 9 -21.60 -4.55 9.85
CA ASN A 9 -20.15 -4.65 10.08
C ASN A 9 -19.65 -6.09 10.21
N ASP A 10 -20.43 -6.99 10.82
CA ASP A 10 -20.04 -8.40 10.97
C ASP A 10 -20.01 -9.11 9.61
N GLN A 11 -21.00 -8.87 8.76
CA GLN A 11 -21.01 -9.41 7.41
C GLN A 11 -19.81 -8.92 6.58
N ILE A 12 -19.46 -7.64 6.70
CA ILE A 12 -18.29 -7.08 6.03
C ILE A 12 -17.01 -7.74 6.55
N ASN A 13 -16.88 -7.99 7.86
CA ASN A 13 -15.72 -8.65 8.43
C ASN A 13 -15.59 -10.11 7.95
N TYR A 14 -16.69 -10.88 7.87
CA TYR A 14 -16.67 -12.24 7.32
C TYR A 14 -16.36 -12.26 5.82
N ILE A 15 -16.88 -11.30 5.03
CA ILE A 15 -16.51 -11.13 3.63
C ILE A 15 -14.99 -10.88 3.52
N ASN A 16 -14.43 -10.04 4.37
CA ASN A 16 -12.98 -9.79 4.39
C ASN A 16 -12.17 -11.06 4.68
N ILE A 17 -12.61 -11.90 5.64
CA ILE A 17 -11.97 -13.20 5.88
C ILE A 17 -12.04 -14.08 4.63
N GLY A 18 -13.19 -14.14 3.97
CA GLY A 18 -13.36 -14.86 2.70
C GLY A 18 -12.43 -14.34 1.60
N LEU A 19 -12.29 -13.02 1.45
CA LEU A 19 -11.39 -12.40 0.49
C LEU A 19 -9.92 -12.70 0.81
N MET A 20 -9.53 -12.73 2.10
CA MET A 20 -8.18 -13.15 2.51
C MET A 20 -7.90 -14.60 2.11
N LEU A 21 -8.84 -15.51 2.36
CA LEU A 21 -8.69 -16.93 2.01
C LEU A 21 -8.57 -17.11 0.50
N VAL A 22 -9.41 -16.46 -0.29
CA VAL A 22 -9.32 -16.49 -1.76
C VAL A 22 -7.98 -15.93 -2.23
N SER A 23 -7.56 -14.77 -1.71
CA SER A 23 -6.25 -14.18 -2.05
C SER A 23 -5.09 -15.10 -1.66
N CYS A 24 -5.19 -15.78 -0.52
CA CYS A 24 -4.19 -16.75 -0.07
C CYS A 24 -4.08 -17.94 -1.03
N VAL A 25 -5.21 -18.57 -1.36
CA VAL A 25 -5.23 -19.70 -2.30
C VAL A 25 -4.66 -19.31 -3.65
N LEU A 26 -5.09 -18.18 -4.21
CA LEU A 26 -4.57 -17.69 -5.49
C LEU A 26 -3.08 -17.35 -5.41
N ALA A 27 -2.59 -16.79 -4.31
CA ALA A 27 -1.17 -16.51 -4.10
C ALA A 27 -0.32 -17.78 -4.01
N PHE A 28 -0.88 -18.89 -3.51
CA PHE A 28 -0.18 -20.20 -3.55
C PHE A 28 -0.09 -20.77 -4.95
N ILE A 29 -1.10 -20.58 -5.79
CA ILE A 29 -1.22 -21.18 -7.13
C ILE A 29 -0.50 -20.35 -8.19
N LEU A 30 -0.74 -19.03 -8.23
CA LEU A 30 -0.31 -18.12 -9.29
C LEU A 30 0.29 -16.82 -8.72
N PRO A 31 1.40 -16.89 -7.93
CA PRO A 31 1.86 -15.73 -7.16
C PRO A 31 2.24 -14.53 -8.02
N PHE A 32 2.95 -14.74 -9.11
CA PHE A 32 3.41 -13.63 -9.96
C PHE A 32 2.28 -13.04 -10.79
N GLU A 33 1.44 -13.88 -11.41
CA GLU A 33 0.29 -13.44 -12.20
C GLU A 33 -0.73 -12.70 -11.32
N LEU A 34 -1.00 -13.21 -10.12
CA LEU A 34 -1.89 -12.57 -9.17
C LEU A 34 -1.41 -11.17 -8.80
N PHE A 35 -0.11 -11.02 -8.53
CA PHE A 35 0.47 -9.72 -8.24
C PHE A 35 0.34 -8.78 -9.44
N LEU A 36 0.77 -9.22 -10.63
CA LEU A 36 0.71 -8.40 -11.85
C LEU A 36 -0.72 -7.99 -12.18
N PHE A 37 -1.67 -8.92 -12.07
CA PHE A 37 -3.09 -8.62 -12.24
C PHE A 37 -3.58 -7.60 -11.21
N SER A 38 -3.31 -7.85 -9.93
CA SER A 38 -3.77 -6.97 -8.85
C SER A 38 -3.19 -5.57 -9.00
N TYR A 39 -1.90 -5.46 -9.32
CA TYR A 39 -1.22 -4.18 -9.49
C TYR A 39 -1.72 -3.42 -10.72
N ALA A 40 -1.95 -4.10 -11.85
CA ALA A 40 -2.36 -3.46 -13.10
C ALA A 40 -3.87 -3.17 -13.19
N VAL A 41 -4.72 -3.96 -12.53
CA VAL A 41 -6.18 -3.86 -12.65
C VAL A 41 -6.80 -3.28 -11.38
N LEU A 42 -6.52 -3.87 -10.21
CA LEU A 42 -7.11 -3.43 -8.94
C LEU A 42 -6.44 -2.14 -8.43
N GLY A 43 -5.13 -2.01 -8.60
CA GLY A 43 -4.35 -0.86 -8.13
C GLY A 43 -4.87 0.47 -8.67
N PRO A 44 -4.97 0.70 -9.99
CA PRO A 44 -5.45 1.98 -10.53
C PRO A 44 -6.86 2.34 -10.06
N LEU A 45 -7.77 1.36 -9.96
CA LEU A 45 -9.12 1.61 -9.44
C LEU A 45 -9.08 2.00 -7.95
N HIS A 46 -8.24 1.33 -7.17
CA HIS A 46 -8.00 1.63 -5.77
C HIS A 46 -7.48 3.07 -5.60
N TYR A 47 -6.39 3.44 -6.29
CA TYR A 47 -5.80 4.78 -6.19
C TYR A 47 -6.79 5.89 -6.53
N LEU A 48 -7.49 5.77 -7.65
CA LEU A 48 -8.47 6.75 -8.12
C LEU A 48 -9.63 6.92 -7.13
N THR A 49 -10.12 5.82 -6.61
CA THR A 49 -11.28 5.85 -5.69
C THR A 49 -10.88 6.31 -4.30
N GLU A 50 -9.69 5.94 -3.83
CA GLU A 50 -9.18 6.37 -2.53
C GLU A 50 -8.82 7.84 -2.49
N ILE A 51 -8.10 8.36 -3.48
CA ILE A 51 -7.80 9.80 -3.58
C ILE A 51 -9.11 10.61 -3.57
N GLY A 52 -10.13 10.17 -4.31
CA GLY A 52 -11.44 10.81 -4.31
C GLY A 52 -12.15 10.79 -2.95
N TRP A 53 -12.00 9.72 -2.20
CA TRP A 53 -12.55 9.61 -0.84
C TRP A 53 -11.76 10.44 0.17
N LEU A 54 -10.42 10.41 0.12
CA LEU A 54 -9.54 11.22 0.96
C LEU A 54 -9.81 12.71 0.77
N HIS A 55 -10.03 13.14 -0.49
CA HIS A 55 -10.38 14.52 -0.79
C HIS A 55 -11.64 14.98 -0.05
N LYS A 56 -12.71 14.16 -0.03
CA LYS A 56 -13.94 14.43 0.73
C LYS A 56 -13.73 14.51 2.24
N LYS A 57 -12.64 13.95 2.76
CA LYS A 57 -12.24 13.97 4.17
C LYS A 57 -11.18 15.02 4.49
N ASN A 58 -10.92 15.95 3.57
CA ASN A 58 -9.81 16.90 3.66
C ASN A 58 -8.49 16.21 4.04
N TYR A 59 -8.27 15.01 3.50
CA TYR A 59 -7.07 14.19 3.72
C TYR A 59 -6.70 14.00 5.20
N PHE A 60 -7.64 14.15 6.12
CA PHE A 60 -7.42 14.09 7.58
C PHE A 60 -6.42 15.12 8.12
N THR A 61 -6.17 16.20 7.40
CA THR A 61 -5.27 17.31 7.79
C THR A 61 -6.04 18.51 8.35
N LYS A 62 -5.31 19.42 8.99
CA LYS A 62 -5.90 20.66 9.56
C LYS A 62 -6.03 21.80 8.53
N GLY A 63 -5.17 21.83 7.52
CA GLY A 63 -5.18 22.86 6.49
C GLY A 63 -5.91 22.40 5.23
N LYS A 64 -6.63 23.31 4.59
CA LYS A 64 -7.40 23.03 3.36
C LYS A 64 -6.51 22.65 2.17
N TYR A 65 -5.28 23.16 2.12
CA TYR A 65 -4.36 23.00 0.99
C TYR A 65 -3.14 22.13 1.30
N ASP A 66 -3.15 21.39 2.40
CA ASP A 66 -2.04 20.52 2.82
C ASP A 66 -1.71 19.45 1.78
N PHE A 67 -2.75 18.98 1.08
CA PHE A 67 -2.59 18.00 0.01
C PHE A 67 -1.71 18.50 -1.14
N VAL A 68 -1.63 19.83 -1.38
CA VAL A 68 -0.79 20.40 -2.44
C VAL A 68 0.67 20.16 -2.15
N ALA A 69 1.11 20.34 -0.89
CA ALA A 69 2.49 20.05 -0.49
C ALA A 69 2.83 18.57 -0.65
N LEU A 70 1.94 17.68 -0.20
CA LEU A 70 2.13 16.22 -0.37
C LEU A 70 2.15 15.80 -1.84
N SER A 71 1.28 16.38 -2.67
CA SER A 71 1.27 16.12 -4.12
C SER A 71 2.55 16.64 -4.82
N PHE A 72 3.08 17.78 -4.38
CA PHE A 72 4.34 18.31 -4.89
C PHE A 72 5.52 17.37 -4.61
N LEU A 73 5.57 16.77 -3.42
CA LEU A 73 6.62 15.78 -3.12
C LEU A 73 6.53 14.56 -4.04
N CYS A 74 5.31 14.17 -4.43
CA CYS A 74 5.13 13.09 -5.40
C CYS A 74 5.71 13.45 -6.79
N VAL A 75 5.60 14.71 -7.24
CA VAL A 75 6.27 15.19 -8.46
C VAL A 75 7.79 15.05 -8.33
N LEU A 76 8.36 15.38 -7.18
CA LEU A 76 9.80 15.22 -6.93
C LEU A 76 10.22 13.74 -6.95
N VAL A 77 9.43 12.83 -6.36
CA VAL A 77 9.69 11.37 -6.46
C VAL A 77 9.72 10.93 -7.91
N PHE A 78 8.73 11.33 -8.71
CA PHE A 78 8.69 11.01 -10.14
C PHE A 78 9.93 11.57 -10.89
N TYR A 79 10.29 12.83 -10.62
CA TYR A 79 11.45 13.46 -11.22
C TYR A 79 12.76 12.69 -10.91
N PHE A 80 13.02 12.37 -9.66
CA PHE A 80 14.23 11.62 -9.30
C PHE A 80 14.21 10.16 -9.76
N SER A 81 13.04 9.56 -9.91
CA SER A 81 12.94 8.18 -10.38
C SER A 81 13.19 8.04 -11.90
N PHE A 82 12.77 9.04 -12.71
CA PHE A 82 12.80 8.91 -14.17
C PHE A 82 13.67 9.95 -14.90
N VAL A 83 13.85 11.14 -14.32
CA VAL A 83 14.66 12.22 -14.97
C VAL A 83 16.07 12.25 -14.41
N GLN A 84 16.25 11.99 -13.11
CA GLN A 84 17.55 11.97 -12.43
C GLN A 84 17.80 10.63 -11.70
N PRO A 85 17.74 9.47 -12.38
CA PRO A 85 17.77 8.16 -11.73
C PRO A 85 19.08 7.89 -10.96
N ALA A 86 20.19 8.51 -11.33
CA ALA A 86 21.46 8.40 -10.60
C ALA A 86 21.37 8.89 -9.15
N LYS A 87 20.42 9.77 -8.83
CA LYS A 87 20.17 10.29 -7.48
C LYS A 87 18.96 9.64 -6.79
N SER A 88 18.29 8.71 -7.44
CA SER A 88 17.04 8.10 -6.95
C SER A 88 17.23 7.44 -5.59
N ASN A 89 18.28 6.64 -5.41
CA ASN A 89 18.53 5.88 -4.18
C ASN A 89 18.78 6.77 -2.93
N THR A 90 19.12 8.04 -3.11
CA THR A 90 19.33 8.98 -2.00
C THR A 90 18.17 9.95 -1.85
N GLN A 91 17.65 10.49 -2.96
CA GLN A 91 16.65 11.55 -2.90
C GLN A 91 15.23 11.00 -2.65
N VAL A 92 14.86 9.88 -3.27
CA VAL A 92 13.51 9.33 -3.12
C VAL A 92 13.21 8.94 -1.67
N PRO A 93 14.08 8.24 -0.92
CA PRO A 93 13.84 7.96 0.50
C PRO A 93 13.71 9.23 1.34
N ASN A 94 14.56 10.25 1.09
CA ASN A 94 14.47 11.53 1.81
C ASN A 94 13.14 12.25 1.55
N ILE A 95 12.65 12.25 0.31
CA ILE A 95 11.36 12.85 -0.03
C ILE A 95 10.22 12.08 0.64
N ILE A 96 10.27 10.75 0.66
CA ILE A 96 9.25 9.93 1.33
C ILE A 96 9.25 10.19 2.84
N ALA A 97 10.42 10.19 3.48
CA ALA A 97 10.56 10.51 4.90
C ALA A 97 10.04 11.92 5.22
N PHE A 98 10.40 12.90 4.39
CA PHE A 98 9.92 14.28 4.53
C PHE A 98 8.40 14.32 4.40
N GLY A 99 7.81 13.63 3.42
CA GLY A 99 6.36 13.53 3.26
C GLY A 99 5.66 12.96 4.48
N LEU A 100 6.21 11.92 5.10
CA LEU A 100 5.66 11.34 6.33
C LEU A 100 5.76 12.32 7.52
N LEU A 101 6.89 13.03 7.67
CA LEU A 101 7.09 14.01 8.73
C LEU A 101 6.13 15.21 8.58
N ILE A 102 6.02 15.79 7.38
CA ILE A 102 5.10 16.92 7.19
C ILE A 102 3.63 16.49 7.27
N ALA A 103 3.29 15.27 6.89
CA ALA A 103 1.96 14.72 7.11
C ALA A 103 1.62 14.68 8.61
N ALA A 104 2.58 14.29 9.47
CA ALA A 104 2.41 14.35 10.92
C ALA A 104 2.20 15.81 11.41
N VAL A 105 3.00 16.75 10.92
CA VAL A 105 2.81 18.17 11.22
C VAL A 105 1.39 18.63 10.82
N PHE A 106 0.91 18.25 9.64
CA PHE A 106 -0.40 18.63 9.13
C PHE A 106 -1.57 18.00 9.89
N VAL A 107 -1.36 16.85 10.49
CA VAL A 107 -2.37 16.19 11.36
C VAL A 107 -2.44 16.84 12.73
N PHE A 108 -1.30 17.19 13.33
CA PHE A 108 -1.26 17.59 14.74
C PHE A 108 -1.27 19.10 14.95
N VAL A 109 -0.62 19.85 14.07
CA VAL A 109 -0.40 21.30 14.24
C VAL A 109 -1.42 22.09 13.41
N LYS A 110 -2.09 23.07 14.06
CA LYS A 110 -3.07 23.94 13.40
C LYS A 110 -2.46 25.30 13.00
N ASP A 111 -1.57 25.82 13.82
CA ASP A 111 -0.96 27.13 13.60
C ASP A 111 0.05 27.10 12.44
N ASN A 112 -0.09 28.05 11.50
CA ASN A 112 0.71 28.05 10.27
C ASN A 112 2.17 28.41 10.50
N LEU A 113 2.51 29.23 11.51
CA LEU A 113 3.89 29.56 11.82
C LEU A 113 4.63 28.34 12.38
N TYR A 114 4.02 27.64 13.35
CA TYR A 114 4.59 26.40 13.89
C TYR A 114 4.73 25.32 12.83
N ARG A 115 3.78 25.21 11.91
CA ARG A 115 3.85 24.29 10.77
C ARG A 115 5.06 24.61 9.89
N ALA A 116 5.23 25.87 9.51
CA ALA A 116 6.36 26.28 8.68
C ALA A 116 7.69 25.99 9.37
N VAL A 117 7.84 26.35 10.66
CA VAL A 117 9.06 26.07 11.44
C VAL A 117 9.36 24.58 11.51
N LEU A 118 8.35 23.74 11.82
CA LEU A 118 8.55 22.29 11.92
C LEU A 118 8.87 21.66 10.56
N CYS A 119 8.28 22.11 9.46
CA CYS A 119 8.62 21.66 8.12
C CYS A 119 10.08 22.02 7.75
N VAL A 120 10.53 23.24 8.09
CA VAL A 120 11.91 23.66 7.87
C VAL A 120 12.88 22.82 8.71
N LEU A 121 12.57 22.61 9.99
CA LEU A 121 13.40 21.75 10.86
C LEU A 121 13.47 20.31 10.36
N ALA A 122 12.35 19.73 9.88
CA ALA A 122 12.32 18.41 9.27
C ALA A 122 13.18 18.35 8.00
N PHE A 123 13.13 19.37 7.15
CA PHE A 123 13.96 19.47 5.95
C PHE A 123 15.45 19.54 6.29
N ILE A 124 15.83 20.41 7.23
CA ILE A 124 17.22 20.56 7.68
C ILE A 124 17.72 19.25 8.30
N GLY A 125 16.91 18.62 9.17
CA GLY A 125 17.27 17.35 9.80
C GLY A 125 17.54 16.24 8.79
N LEU A 126 16.71 16.12 7.75
CA LEU A 126 16.93 15.15 6.67
C LEU A 126 18.11 15.51 5.77
N ALA A 127 18.32 16.80 5.48
CA ALA A 127 19.46 17.26 4.67
C ALA A 127 20.81 17.00 5.36
N LEU A 128 20.84 17.02 6.70
CA LEU A 128 22.03 16.72 7.52
C LEU A 128 22.17 15.24 7.84
N SER A 129 21.14 14.42 7.59
CA SER A 129 21.19 12.99 7.87
C SER A 129 22.08 12.25 6.88
N THR A 130 22.89 11.31 7.40
CA THR A 130 23.63 10.37 6.56
C THR A 130 22.70 9.21 6.18
N THR A 131 22.47 9.02 4.88
CA THR A 131 21.63 7.94 4.37
C THR A 131 22.49 6.71 4.08
N GLY A 132 22.20 5.61 4.77
CA GLY A 132 22.83 4.29 4.53
C GLY A 132 21.87 3.31 3.84
N ASN A 133 22.39 2.12 3.51
CA ASN A 133 21.60 1.08 2.86
C ASN A 133 20.33 0.68 3.67
N THR A 134 20.44 0.57 4.99
CA THR A 134 19.31 0.27 5.88
C THR A 134 18.20 1.32 5.76
N TYR A 135 18.56 2.60 5.76
CA TYR A 135 17.60 3.70 5.58
C TYR A 135 16.91 3.61 4.22
N PHE A 136 17.66 3.36 3.14
CA PHE A 136 17.10 3.17 1.80
C PHE A 136 16.10 2.02 1.78
N VAL A 137 16.43 0.88 2.39
CA VAL A 137 15.55 -0.29 2.44
C VAL A 137 14.25 0.01 3.18
N TRP A 138 14.34 0.57 4.39
CA TRP A 138 13.14 0.83 5.20
C TRP A 138 12.25 1.94 4.66
N ILE A 139 12.83 3.05 4.25
CA ILE A 139 12.08 4.24 3.84
C ILE A 139 11.83 4.26 2.34
N GLY A 140 12.83 3.91 1.54
CA GLY A 140 12.71 3.97 0.08
C GLY A 140 11.99 2.77 -0.54
N VAL A 141 12.11 1.59 0.09
CA VAL A 141 11.52 0.35 -0.44
C VAL A 141 10.35 -0.12 0.41
N PHE A 142 10.53 -0.42 1.70
CA PHE A 142 9.48 -1.04 2.51
C PHE A 142 8.31 -0.09 2.82
N LEU A 143 8.57 1.17 3.12
CA LEU A 143 7.50 2.11 3.50
C LEU A 143 6.46 2.30 2.38
N PRO A 144 6.84 2.60 1.12
CA PRO A 144 5.85 2.76 0.05
C PRO A 144 5.29 1.44 -0.51
N THR A 145 5.80 0.30 -0.07
CA THR A 145 5.40 -1.02 -0.55
C THR A 145 4.79 -1.85 0.59
N ILE A 146 5.54 -2.78 1.18
CA ILE A 146 4.99 -3.77 2.12
C ILE A 146 4.45 -3.15 3.42
N ILE A 147 5.06 -2.05 3.92
CA ILE A 147 4.52 -1.35 5.09
C ILE A 147 3.17 -0.72 4.72
N HIS A 148 3.10 -0.05 3.57
CA HIS A 148 1.86 0.55 3.10
C HIS A 148 0.76 -0.50 2.88
N VAL A 149 1.01 -1.52 2.07
CA VAL A 149 -0.04 -2.47 1.70
C VAL A 149 -0.39 -3.48 2.80
N PHE A 150 0.50 -3.76 3.75
CA PHE A 150 0.26 -4.77 4.78
C PHE A 150 0.10 -4.15 6.17
N VAL A 151 1.10 -3.37 6.65
CA VAL A 151 1.08 -2.84 8.02
C VAL A 151 -0.01 -1.77 8.19
N PHE A 152 -0.18 -0.87 7.23
CA PHE A 152 -1.23 0.15 7.31
C PHE A 152 -2.62 -0.48 7.14
N THR A 153 -2.79 -1.45 6.24
CA THR A 153 -4.06 -2.20 6.14
C THR A 153 -4.42 -2.86 7.46
N TRP A 154 -3.45 -3.53 8.11
CA TRP A 154 -3.65 -4.11 9.43
C TRP A 154 -4.03 -3.06 10.48
N ALA A 155 -3.34 -1.92 10.50
CA ALA A 155 -3.62 -0.82 11.42
C ALA A 155 -5.03 -0.23 11.20
N PHE A 156 -5.49 -0.08 9.95
CA PHE A 156 -6.85 0.34 9.63
C PHE A 156 -7.90 -0.64 10.13
N MET A 157 -7.68 -1.92 9.89
CA MET A 157 -8.58 -2.98 10.37
C MET A 157 -8.65 -2.96 11.90
N LEU A 158 -7.49 -2.94 12.57
CA LEU A 158 -7.41 -2.90 14.03
C LEU A 158 -8.10 -1.65 14.60
N TYR A 159 -7.85 -0.47 14.02
CA TYR A 159 -8.50 0.76 14.48
C TYR A 159 -10.02 0.71 14.32
N GLY A 160 -10.51 0.15 13.21
CA GLY A 160 -11.94 -0.08 13.00
C GLY A 160 -12.55 -1.02 14.03
N VAL A 161 -11.86 -2.09 14.36
CA VAL A 161 -12.30 -3.08 15.36
C VAL A 161 -12.30 -2.50 16.78
N LEU A 162 -11.27 -1.75 17.16
CA LEU A 162 -11.20 -1.08 18.46
C LEU A 162 -12.35 -0.09 18.68
N LYS A 163 -12.90 0.50 17.60
CA LYS A 163 -14.09 1.35 17.66
C LYS A 163 -15.39 0.57 17.83
N ASN A 164 -15.54 -0.54 17.10
CA ASN A 164 -16.80 -1.29 17.02
C ASN A 164 -16.85 -2.51 17.97
N LYS A 165 -15.68 -2.99 18.46
CA LYS A 165 -15.49 -4.09 19.42
C LYS A 165 -16.29 -5.35 19.07
N SER A 166 -16.29 -5.78 17.80
CA SER A 166 -16.96 -6.99 17.35
C SER A 166 -16.01 -8.19 17.30
N LEU A 167 -16.51 -9.38 17.65
CA LEU A 167 -15.73 -10.62 17.56
C LEU A 167 -15.29 -10.90 16.13
N SER A 168 -16.18 -10.72 15.14
CA SER A 168 -15.88 -10.88 13.73
C SER A 168 -14.74 -9.95 13.27
N GLY A 169 -14.69 -8.73 13.82
CA GLY A 169 -13.62 -7.79 13.57
C GLY A 169 -12.28 -8.27 14.10
N TYR A 170 -12.21 -8.73 15.37
CA TYR A 170 -10.98 -9.29 15.94
C TYR A 170 -10.52 -10.53 15.16
N LEU A 171 -11.45 -11.43 14.79
CA LEU A 171 -11.14 -12.58 13.95
C LEU A 171 -10.53 -12.18 12.60
N SER A 172 -11.04 -11.12 11.96
CA SER A 172 -10.50 -10.65 10.69
C SER A 172 -9.07 -10.09 10.82
N VAL A 173 -8.77 -9.37 11.90
CA VAL A 173 -7.41 -8.84 12.17
C VAL A 173 -6.43 -9.98 12.44
N VAL A 174 -6.84 -10.98 13.25
CA VAL A 174 -6.02 -12.17 13.53
C VAL A 174 -5.82 -13.01 12.26
N ALA A 175 -6.88 -13.22 11.47
CA ALA A 175 -6.81 -13.97 10.22
C ALA A 175 -5.79 -13.39 9.26
N LEU A 176 -5.71 -12.06 9.12
CA LEU A 176 -4.72 -11.41 8.26
C LEU A 176 -3.28 -11.81 8.66
N ILE A 177 -2.98 -11.77 9.95
CA ILE A 177 -1.64 -12.12 10.47
C ILE A 177 -1.36 -13.61 10.30
N VAL A 178 -2.31 -14.48 10.68
CA VAL A 178 -2.15 -15.93 10.57
C VAL A 178 -1.93 -16.37 9.12
N ILE A 179 -2.70 -15.84 8.19
CA ILE A 179 -2.55 -16.13 6.76
C ILE A 179 -1.20 -15.62 6.24
N ALA A 180 -0.78 -14.42 6.62
CA ALA A 180 0.53 -13.91 6.22
C ALA A 180 1.68 -14.80 6.71
N PHE A 181 1.63 -15.28 7.96
CA PHE A 181 2.61 -16.22 8.49
C PHE A 181 2.56 -17.60 7.82
N SER A 182 1.39 -18.04 7.34
CA SER A 182 1.24 -19.35 6.71
C SER A 182 2.17 -19.55 5.51
N PHE A 183 2.49 -18.49 4.75
CA PHE A 183 3.39 -18.55 3.61
C PHE A 183 4.82 -18.97 3.99
N PHE A 184 5.25 -18.70 5.21
CA PHE A 184 6.58 -19.02 5.71
C PHE A 184 6.65 -20.41 6.39
N VAL A 185 5.51 -20.96 6.78
CA VAL A 185 5.43 -22.25 7.51
C VAL A 185 4.96 -23.40 6.61
N ILE A 186 3.99 -23.14 5.73
CA ILE A 186 3.45 -24.17 4.85
C ILE A 186 4.43 -24.44 3.72
N LYS A 187 5.05 -25.63 3.78
CA LYS A 187 5.82 -26.15 2.64
C LYS A 187 4.83 -26.51 1.52
N ALA A 188 4.59 -25.57 0.62
CA ALA A 188 3.81 -25.89 -0.57
C ALA A 188 4.53 -27.00 -1.34
N PRO A 189 3.80 -28.03 -1.86
CA PRO A 189 4.40 -29.01 -2.76
C PRO A 189 5.10 -28.25 -3.88
N ALA A 190 6.23 -28.77 -4.35
CA ALA A 190 6.92 -28.27 -5.53
C ALA A 190 5.95 -28.43 -6.72
N LEU A 191 5.01 -27.51 -6.85
CA LEU A 191 4.26 -27.38 -8.08
C LEU A 191 5.29 -27.13 -9.17
N GLN A 192 5.18 -27.85 -10.29
CA GLN A 192 5.97 -27.59 -11.50
C GLN A 192 5.51 -26.24 -12.11
N TYR A 193 5.50 -25.19 -11.26
CA TYR A 193 5.12 -23.86 -11.68
C TYR A 193 6.34 -23.23 -12.36
N GLN A 194 6.20 -22.99 -13.66
CA GLN A 194 7.20 -22.29 -14.45
C GLN A 194 6.72 -20.89 -14.76
N VAL A 195 7.50 -19.89 -14.34
CA VAL A 195 7.22 -18.49 -14.66
C VAL A 195 7.40 -18.28 -16.16
N SER A 196 6.36 -17.80 -16.85
CA SER A 196 6.45 -17.50 -18.27
C SER A 196 7.42 -16.33 -18.54
N ALA A 197 7.98 -16.26 -19.75
CA ALA A 197 8.89 -15.18 -20.14
C ALA A 197 8.23 -13.78 -20.03
N TYR A 198 6.95 -13.69 -20.35
CA TYR A 198 6.18 -12.44 -20.19
C TYR A 198 6.07 -12.02 -18.73
N VAL A 199 5.71 -12.95 -17.85
CA VAL A 199 5.55 -12.69 -16.41
C VAL A 199 6.89 -12.32 -15.78
N SER A 200 7.96 -13.07 -16.09
CA SER A 200 9.32 -12.78 -15.60
C SER A 200 9.76 -11.36 -16.00
N LYS A 201 9.62 -11.01 -17.29
CA LYS A 201 9.96 -9.66 -17.79
C LYS A 201 9.16 -8.55 -17.11
N SER A 202 7.85 -8.75 -16.96
CA SER A 202 6.96 -7.76 -16.35
C SER A 202 7.22 -7.58 -14.85
N TYR A 203 7.54 -8.68 -14.16
CA TYR A 203 7.78 -8.67 -12.71
C TYR A 203 9.19 -8.20 -12.32
N GLU A 204 10.17 -8.29 -13.21
CA GLU A 204 11.56 -7.87 -12.94
C GLU A 204 11.64 -6.46 -12.37
N LEU A 205 10.74 -5.57 -12.78
CA LEU A 205 10.63 -4.18 -12.29
C LEU A 205 10.35 -4.10 -10.77
N PHE A 206 9.81 -5.15 -10.17
CA PHE A 206 9.47 -5.24 -8.74
C PHE A 206 10.45 -6.10 -7.93
N GLY A 207 11.40 -6.77 -8.59
CA GLY A 207 12.29 -7.76 -7.98
C GLY A 207 13.14 -7.24 -6.81
N LEU A 208 13.33 -5.92 -6.70
CA LEU A 208 14.06 -5.30 -5.60
C LEU A 208 13.38 -5.57 -4.24
N LEU A 209 12.05 -5.48 -4.17
CA LEU A 209 11.29 -5.77 -2.96
C LEU A 209 11.48 -7.23 -2.51
N ASN A 210 11.45 -8.19 -3.44
CA ASN A 210 11.67 -9.60 -3.12
C ASN A 210 13.06 -9.82 -2.50
N LYS A 211 14.11 -9.24 -3.11
CA LYS A 211 15.48 -9.39 -2.63
C LYS A 211 15.63 -8.90 -1.19
N TYR A 212 15.12 -7.72 -0.88
CA TYR A 212 15.19 -7.18 0.48
C TYR A 212 14.30 -7.92 1.48
N LEU A 213 13.17 -8.49 1.07
CA LEU A 213 12.36 -9.31 1.96
C LEU A 213 12.98 -10.70 2.21
N ILE A 214 13.63 -11.30 1.20
CA ILE A 214 14.39 -12.54 1.38
C ILE A 214 15.49 -12.33 2.44
N ASP A 215 16.24 -11.25 2.32
CA ASP A 215 17.28 -10.87 3.30
C ASP A 215 16.68 -10.58 4.68
N PHE A 216 15.63 -9.77 4.74
CA PHE A 216 14.95 -9.40 5.99
C PHE A 216 14.41 -10.61 6.77
N PHE A 217 13.87 -11.62 6.08
CA PHE A 217 13.38 -12.84 6.73
C PHE A 217 14.48 -13.90 6.95
N GLY A 218 15.74 -13.60 6.63
CA GLY A 218 16.86 -14.51 6.79
C GLY A 218 16.75 -15.78 5.94
N LEU A 219 16.06 -15.71 4.81
CA LEU A 219 15.92 -16.83 3.89
C LEU A 219 17.20 -16.96 3.07
N THR A 220 17.95 -18.06 3.30
CA THR A 220 19.24 -18.28 2.63
C THR A 220 19.07 -18.55 1.15
N ALA A 221 19.43 -17.60 0.30
CA ALA A 221 19.50 -17.74 -1.15
C ALA A 221 20.47 -16.69 -1.72
N PRO A 222 21.14 -16.97 -2.86
CA PRO A 222 21.92 -15.94 -3.56
C PRO A 222 20.98 -14.80 -3.99
N ILE A 223 21.41 -13.55 -3.75
CA ILE A 223 20.57 -12.37 -4.09
C ILE A 223 20.79 -12.00 -5.56
N ASN A 224 20.13 -12.70 -6.48
CA ASN A 224 20.12 -12.40 -7.91
C ASN A 224 18.69 -12.51 -8.49
N ASN A 225 18.51 -12.26 -9.78
CA ASN A 225 17.19 -12.36 -10.40
C ASN A 225 16.69 -13.83 -10.42
N ASP A 226 17.57 -14.80 -10.62
CA ASP A 226 17.19 -16.22 -10.61
C ASP A 226 16.60 -16.64 -9.26
N THR A 227 17.08 -16.06 -8.18
CA THR A 227 16.56 -16.33 -6.84
C THR A 227 15.07 -15.98 -6.72
N VAL A 228 14.63 -14.88 -7.33
CA VAL A 228 13.23 -14.46 -7.27
C VAL A 228 12.31 -15.45 -7.97
N PHE A 229 12.71 -15.97 -9.12
CA PHE A 229 11.85 -16.76 -9.99
C PHE A 229 12.02 -18.27 -9.83
N ASN A 230 13.18 -18.75 -9.37
CA ASN A 230 13.57 -20.16 -9.46
C ASN A 230 13.93 -20.79 -8.10
N THR A 231 13.75 -20.10 -6.98
CA THR A 231 14.08 -20.64 -5.65
C THR A 231 12.87 -20.69 -4.71
N ASN A 232 12.94 -21.60 -3.75
CA ASN A 232 11.91 -21.67 -2.70
C ASN A 232 11.77 -20.37 -1.89
N PRO A 233 12.84 -19.70 -1.44
CA PRO A 233 12.77 -18.36 -0.84
C PRO A 233 12.06 -17.32 -1.72
N GLY A 234 12.36 -17.30 -3.01
CA GLY A 234 11.69 -16.41 -3.96
C GLY A 234 10.18 -16.64 -4.01
N PHE A 235 9.75 -17.89 -4.10
CA PHE A 235 8.32 -18.25 -4.11
C PHE A 235 7.62 -17.94 -2.77
N ILE A 236 8.27 -18.18 -1.63
CA ILE A 236 7.72 -17.87 -0.31
C ILE A 236 7.43 -16.36 -0.23
N VAL A 237 8.42 -15.54 -0.54
CA VAL A 237 8.28 -14.08 -0.48
C VAL A 237 7.28 -13.58 -1.52
N MET A 238 7.30 -14.15 -2.73
CA MET A 238 6.37 -13.75 -3.79
C MET A 238 4.90 -14.02 -3.43
N ARG A 239 4.62 -15.18 -2.83
CA ARG A 239 3.27 -15.51 -2.33
C ARG A 239 2.80 -14.52 -1.28
N PHE A 240 3.66 -14.17 -0.35
CA PHE A 240 3.36 -13.16 0.66
C PHE A 240 3.09 -11.78 0.03
N ILE A 241 3.93 -11.33 -0.92
CA ILE A 241 3.74 -10.04 -1.63
C ILE A 241 2.42 -10.06 -2.41
N ALA A 242 2.17 -11.11 -3.19
CA ALA A 242 0.94 -11.23 -3.98
C ALA A 242 -0.31 -11.19 -3.11
N PHE A 243 -0.32 -11.92 -2.00
CA PHE A 243 -1.38 -11.87 -1.01
C PHE A 243 -1.57 -10.46 -0.44
N ALA A 244 -0.49 -9.83 0.02
CA ALA A 244 -0.55 -8.52 0.67
C ALA A 244 -1.16 -7.45 -0.26
N TYR A 245 -0.67 -7.37 -1.50
CA TYR A 245 -1.17 -6.42 -2.49
C TYR A 245 -2.63 -6.71 -2.90
N THR A 246 -2.93 -7.96 -3.21
CA THR A 246 -4.29 -8.36 -3.63
C THR A 246 -5.30 -8.06 -2.53
N TYR A 247 -5.00 -8.50 -1.30
CA TYR A 247 -5.92 -8.28 -0.19
C TYR A 247 -6.04 -6.80 0.18
N HIS A 248 -4.96 -6.02 0.14
CA HIS A 248 -5.00 -4.58 0.37
C HIS A 248 -6.04 -3.89 -0.52
N TYR A 249 -6.01 -4.15 -1.83
CA TYR A 249 -6.99 -3.60 -2.77
C TYR A 249 -8.41 -4.12 -2.52
N LEU A 250 -8.57 -5.42 -2.28
CA LEU A 250 -9.88 -6.03 -2.02
C LEU A 250 -10.48 -5.54 -0.69
N ASN A 251 -9.65 -5.36 0.35
CA ASN A 251 -10.09 -4.79 1.62
C ASN A 251 -10.65 -3.39 1.45
N TRP A 252 -10.03 -2.56 0.60
CA TRP A 252 -10.57 -1.25 0.26
C TRP A 252 -11.97 -1.36 -0.37
N PHE A 253 -12.12 -2.17 -1.40
CA PHE A 253 -13.40 -2.32 -2.10
C PHE A 253 -14.52 -2.93 -1.24
N SER A 254 -14.16 -3.75 -0.27
CA SER A 254 -15.13 -4.37 0.65
C SER A 254 -15.75 -3.39 1.65
N LYS A 255 -15.12 -2.25 1.91
CA LYS A 255 -15.56 -1.25 2.91
C LYS A 255 -16.68 -0.34 2.41
N THR A 256 -17.76 -0.96 1.94
CA THR A 256 -18.91 -0.27 1.33
C THR A 256 -19.62 0.70 2.28
N SER A 257 -19.67 0.39 3.57
CA SER A 257 -20.26 1.25 4.60
C SER A 257 -19.45 2.53 4.87
N VAL A 258 -18.12 2.48 4.66
CA VAL A 258 -17.19 3.60 4.87
C VAL A 258 -17.10 4.47 3.62
N ILE A 259 -16.90 3.83 2.46
CA ILE A 259 -16.67 4.51 1.18
C ILE A 259 -17.97 5.04 0.58
N LYS A 260 -19.10 4.36 0.85
CA LYS A 260 -20.45 4.73 0.39
C LYS A 260 -20.50 4.91 -1.13
N TRP A 261 -20.10 3.89 -1.88
CA TRP A 261 -20.06 3.89 -3.35
C TRP A 261 -21.34 4.39 -4.01
N HIS A 262 -22.52 4.08 -3.42
CA HIS A 262 -23.83 4.50 -3.91
C HIS A 262 -24.07 6.01 -3.85
N LEU A 263 -23.25 6.74 -3.06
CA LEU A 263 -23.33 8.21 -2.94
C LEU A 263 -22.32 8.95 -3.83
N VAL A 264 -21.54 8.22 -4.63
CA VAL A 264 -20.59 8.85 -5.57
C VAL A 264 -21.39 9.43 -6.75
N PRO A 265 -21.19 10.72 -7.12
CA PRO A 265 -21.86 11.32 -8.26
C PRO A 265 -21.58 10.53 -9.55
N LYS A 266 -22.60 10.32 -10.39
CA LYS A 266 -22.48 9.56 -11.64
C LYS A 266 -21.37 10.07 -12.56
N LYS A 267 -21.18 11.40 -12.64
CA LYS A 267 -20.08 12.02 -13.41
C LYS A 267 -18.72 11.60 -12.88
N THR A 268 -18.50 11.64 -11.57
CA THR A 268 -17.25 11.21 -10.93
C THR A 268 -16.99 9.73 -11.15
N LEU A 269 -18.04 8.89 -10.99
CA LEU A 269 -17.93 7.46 -11.25
C LEU A 269 -17.54 7.18 -12.72
N PHE A 270 -18.17 7.85 -13.68
CA PHE A 270 -17.84 7.70 -15.10
C PHE A 270 -16.40 8.10 -15.40
N ILE A 271 -15.93 9.25 -14.88
CA ILE A 271 -14.53 9.69 -15.06
C ILE A 271 -13.56 8.67 -14.43
N THR A 272 -13.84 8.21 -13.22
CA THR A 272 -13.02 7.20 -12.54
C THR A 272 -12.91 5.90 -13.35
N LEU A 273 -14.05 5.41 -13.87
CA LEU A 273 -14.07 4.20 -14.70
C LEU A 273 -13.34 4.40 -16.03
N ALA A 274 -13.51 5.55 -16.68
CA ALA A 274 -12.80 5.86 -17.92
C ALA A 274 -11.27 5.91 -17.71
N LEU A 275 -10.80 6.57 -16.64
CA LEU A 275 -9.39 6.61 -16.28
C LEU A 275 -8.87 5.22 -15.89
N TRP A 276 -9.66 4.43 -15.20
CA TRP A 276 -9.32 3.04 -14.86
C TRP A 276 -9.14 2.18 -16.09
N VAL A 277 -10.12 2.19 -17.02
CA VAL A 277 -10.03 1.45 -18.29
C VAL A 277 -8.79 1.88 -19.08
N PHE A 278 -8.56 3.19 -19.19
CA PHE A 278 -7.35 3.72 -19.85
C PHE A 278 -6.07 3.19 -19.18
N SER A 279 -6.01 3.18 -17.87
CA SER A 279 -4.88 2.64 -17.11
C SER A 279 -4.63 1.16 -17.40
N VAL A 280 -5.69 0.35 -17.40
CA VAL A 280 -5.59 -1.10 -17.71
C VAL A 280 -5.12 -1.32 -19.15
N VAL A 281 -5.60 -0.52 -20.11
CA VAL A 281 -5.16 -0.58 -21.50
C VAL A 281 -3.66 -0.31 -21.63
N LEU A 282 -3.12 0.66 -20.89
CA LEU A 282 -1.66 0.91 -20.89
C LEU A 282 -0.86 -0.30 -20.42
N TYR A 283 -1.31 -1.01 -19.37
CA TYR A 283 -0.67 -2.25 -18.90
C TYR A 283 -0.80 -3.41 -19.90
N ILE A 284 -1.91 -3.49 -20.65
CA ILE A 284 -2.10 -4.51 -21.70
C ILE A 284 -1.16 -4.26 -22.88
N ILE A 285 -0.93 -3.00 -23.27
CA ILE A 285 -0.01 -2.63 -24.36
C ILE A 285 1.43 -3.03 -23.98
N ASP A 286 1.91 -2.57 -22.84
CA ASP A 286 3.20 -2.95 -22.27
C ASP A 286 3.19 -2.68 -20.76
N TYR A 287 3.59 -3.69 -19.98
CA TYR A 287 3.53 -3.59 -18.52
C TYR A 287 4.43 -2.46 -17.98
N GLY A 288 5.60 -2.27 -18.57
CA GLY A 288 6.54 -1.21 -18.20
C GLY A 288 6.01 0.18 -18.53
N ILE A 289 5.30 0.34 -19.66
CA ILE A 289 4.64 1.60 -20.02
C ILE A 289 3.54 1.91 -19.01
N GLY A 290 2.67 0.93 -18.71
CA GLY A 290 1.62 1.09 -17.70
C GLY A 290 2.19 1.47 -16.34
N LEU A 291 3.24 0.78 -15.89
CA LEU A 291 3.91 1.08 -14.62
C LEU A 291 4.46 2.51 -14.58
N LYS A 292 5.19 2.95 -15.59
CA LYS A 292 5.75 4.32 -15.66
C LYS A 292 4.67 5.38 -15.68
N ALA A 293 3.62 5.18 -16.50
CA ALA A 293 2.51 6.13 -16.61
C ALA A 293 1.75 6.28 -15.27
N LEU A 294 1.57 5.20 -14.53
CA LEU A 294 0.80 5.18 -13.29
C LEU A 294 1.65 5.33 -12.03
N TYR A 295 2.97 5.38 -12.16
CA TYR A 295 3.89 5.54 -11.04
C TYR A 295 3.57 6.78 -10.21
N PHE A 296 3.29 7.90 -10.88
CA PHE A 296 2.88 9.14 -10.20
C PHE A 296 1.59 8.94 -9.38
N LEU A 297 0.57 8.31 -9.97
CA LEU A 297 -0.71 8.06 -9.31
C LEU A 297 -0.55 7.09 -8.12
N SER A 298 0.29 6.08 -8.28
CA SER A 298 0.63 5.13 -7.22
C SER A 298 1.30 5.80 -6.03
N PHE A 299 2.29 6.68 -6.26
CA PHE A 299 2.91 7.43 -5.16
C PHE A 299 2.01 8.52 -4.59
N LEU A 300 1.19 9.16 -5.44
CA LEU A 300 0.27 10.22 -5.00
C LEU A 300 -0.71 9.69 -3.95
N HIS A 301 -1.31 8.51 -4.15
CA HIS A 301 -2.22 7.96 -3.14
C HIS A 301 -1.50 7.64 -1.84
N VAL A 302 -0.27 7.10 -1.87
CA VAL A 302 0.54 6.80 -0.69
C VAL A 302 0.81 8.07 0.13
N PHE A 303 1.25 9.15 -0.53
CA PHE A 303 1.52 10.42 0.16
C PHE A 303 0.26 11.04 0.76
N LEU A 304 -0.85 11.01 0.02
CA LEU A 304 -2.13 11.54 0.48
C LEU A 304 -2.78 10.70 1.59
N GLU A 305 -2.39 9.43 1.72
CA GLU A 305 -2.85 8.52 2.77
C GLU A 305 -2.03 8.65 4.07
N PHE A 306 -0.80 9.19 4.05
CA PHE A 306 0.02 9.33 5.26
C PHE A 306 -0.71 9.99 6.44
N PRO A 307 -1.48 11.09 6.28
CA PRO A 307 -2.24 11.67 7.40
C PRO A 307 -3.27 10.71 8.00
N LEU A 308 -3.93 9.90 7.17
CA LEU A 308 -4.88 8.89 7.62
C LEU A 308 -4.18 7.78 8.40
N ASN A 309 -3.01 7.31 7.93
CA ASN A 309 -2.19 6.31 8.61
C ASN A 309 -1.79 6.80 10.01
N ILE A 310 -1.27 8.04 10.10
CA ILE A 310 -0.90 8.67 11.37
C ILE A 310 -2.10 8.78 12.32
N THR A 311 -3.25 9.22 11.81
CA THR A 311 -4.49 9.32 12.59
C THR A 311 -4.95 7.96 13.10
N SER A 312 -4.79 6.90 12.31
CA SER A 312 -5.16 5.53 12.68
C SER A 312 -4.27 4.99 13.80
N PHE A 313 -2.95 5.16 13.69
CA PHE A 313 -2.03 4.80 14.78
C PHE A 313 -2.30 5.58 16.06
N GLN A 314 -2.54 6.89 15.97
CA GLN A 314 -2.95 7.70 17.11
C GLN A 314 -4.23 7.15 17.76
N GLY A 315 -5.21 6.77 16.94
CA GLY A 315 -6.46 6.19 17.41
C GLY A 315 -6.29 4.85 18.10
N ILE A 316 -5.42 3.98 17.59
CA ILE A 316 -5.05 2.71 18.22
C ILE A 316 -4.42 2.96 19.60
N VAL A 317 -3.39 3.82 19.65
CA VAL A 317 -2.69 4.16 20.90
C VAL A 317 -3.68 4.69 21.94
N LYS A 318 -4.52 5.66 21.57
CA LYS A 318 -5.54 6.19 22.48
C LYS A 318 -6.51 5.12 22.97
N SER A 319 -6.98 4.23 22.09
CA SER A 319 -7.92 3.16 22.45
C SER A 319 -7.30 2.17 23.43
N VAL A 320 -6.03 1.79 23.24
CA VAL A 320 -5.32 0.85 24.10
C VAL A 320 -5.04 1.46 25.49
N PHE A 321 -4.61 2.72 25.55
CA PHE A 321 -4.27 3.35 26.84
C PHE A 321 -5.50 3.89 27.59
N SER A 322 -6.64 4.12 26.94
CA SER A 322 -7.88 4.49 27.61
C SER A 322 -8.54 3.36 28.37
N PHE A 323 -8.15 2.10 28.14
CA PHE A 323 -8.59 0.95 28.93
C PHE A 323 -7.98 0.87 30.33
N LYS A 324 -7.04 1.78 30.68
CA LYS A 324 -6.40 1.81 32.01
C LYS A 324 -7.03 2.81 32.98
N LYS A 325 -8.17 3.40 32.64
CA LYS A 325 -9.00 4.21 33.54
C LYS A 325 -10.37 3.57 33.67
#